data_0f90d877e93e57500889b4b52bc30078
#
_entry.id   0f90d877e93e57500889b4b52bc30078
#
_cell.length_a   1.000
_cell.length_b   1.000
_cell.length_c   1.000
_cell.angle_alpha   90.00
_cell.angle_beta   90.00
_cell.angle_gamma   90.00
#
_symmetry.space_group_name_H-M   'P 1'
#
loop_
_entity.id
_entity.type
_entity.pdbx_description
1 polymer ?
#
loop_
_entity_poly.entity_id
_entity_poly.type
_entity_poly.pdbx_seq_one_letter_code
_entity_poly.pdbx_strand_id
1 'polypeptide(L)'
;MIIKSRKSVLILPLLIGMVLLSSTFVACASQSKPVEPSGVSPAQQPAPSSSDDTIPQNVAAENIVRLANGEWPPYCSEELEHYGIGSRILTEAFALEGIEVEYGFFPWIRAYELAKTGEWDGSVPWLKTPEREIHFYYSDPIINCDFVFWHLKGFDFDWDTIEDLHGVTIGATRGYFYEEMFTKLEETGQVSIEWVSSDVSNFEKLLNGRIDLYVQDMQVGVSMLQKNFTPEGIQLLTYHPNPLRVDPLCLILSRKVVENERLITLLNRGLQRLRESGKIDMYLAEAIGDEQGKE
;
A
#
# COMPACT_ATOMS: atom_id res chain seq x y z
N MET A 1 49.26 36.60 19.68
CA MET A 1 48.65 37.80 20.22
C MET A 1 47.74 38.36 19.13
N ILE A 2 46.47 38.10 19.18
CA ILE A 2 45.39 38.84 18.52
C ILE A 2 44.04 38.19 18.99
N ILE A 3 43.30 38.92 19.58
CA ILE A 3 42.11 39.06 20.32
C ILE A 3 40.88 38.39 19.70
N LYS A 4 40.19 37.59 20.55
CA LYS A 4 38.82 37.06 20.33
C LYS A 4 37.78 38.20 20.42
N SER A 5 36.90 38.29 19.43
CA SER A 5 35.63 39.05 19.55
C SER A 5 34.44 38.08 19.69
N ARG A 6 33.83 38.08 20.87
CA ARG A 6 32.52 37.45 21.16
C ARG A 6 31.42 38.40 20.71
N LYS A 7 30.54 37.98 19.81
CA LYS A 7 29.25 38.65 19.57
C LYS A 7 28.17 37.90 20.34
N SER A 8 27.64 38.60 21.36
CA SER A 8 26.47 38.18 22.12
C SER A 8 25.20 38.35 21.25
N VAL A 9 24.40 37.31 21.10
CA VAL A 9 23.06 37.38 20.52
C VAL A 9 22.05 37.52 21.63
N LEU A 10 21.32 38.62 21.58
CA LEU A 10 20.26 39.02 22.50
C LEU A 10 19.00 38.20 22.15
N ILE A 11 18.49 37.38 23.08
CA ILE A 11 17.24 36.65 22.95
C ILE A 11 16.11 37.54 23.53
N LEU A 12 15.17 37.90 22.66
CA LEU A 12 13.95 38.66 23.02
C LEU A 12 12.81 37.62 23.21
N PRO A 13 12.10 37.60 24.34
CA PRO A 13 10.97 36.69 24.52
C PRO A 13 9.71 37.25 23.86
N LEU A 14 9.12 36.43 22.97
CA LEU A 14 7.83 36.71 22.34
C LEU A 14 6.70 36.29 23.29
N LEU A 15 5.94 37.26 23.78
CA LEU A 15 4.70 37.09 24.55
C LEU A 15 3.60 36.54 23.62
N ILE A 16 3.14 35.32 23.88
CA ILE A 16 1.95 34.75 23.24
C ILE A 16 0.72 35.15 24.01
N GLY A 17 -0.08 36.04 23.42
CA GLY A 17 -1.40 36.42 23.92
C GLY A 17 -2.43 35.33 23.66
N MET A 18 -3.02 34.81 24.72
CA MET A 18 -4.09 33.82 24.71
C MET A 18 -5.44 34.53 24.54
N VAL A 19 -6.05 34.42 23.36
CA VAL A 19 -7.42 34.92 23.12
C VAL A 19 -8.39 33.78 23.42
N LEU A 20 -9.14 33.91 24.50
CA LEU A 20 -10.28 33.07 24.85
C LEU A 20 -11.51 33.53 24.05
N LEU A 21 -11.95 32.76 23.07
CA LEU A 21 -13.27 32.90 22.46
C LEU A 21 -14.26 31.98 23.18
N SER A 22 -15.15 32.62 23.95
CA SER A 22 -16.32 31.98 24.52
C SER A 22 -17.44 31.92 23.48
N SER A 23 -17.78 30.72 22.99
CA SER A 23 -18.97 30.48 22.15
C SER A 23 -20.14 30.06 23.03
N THR A 24 -21.15 30.90 23.06
CA THR A 24 -22.45 30.66 23.70
C THR A 24 -23.28 29.73 22.81
N PHE A 25 -23.62 28.55 23.33
CA PHE A 25 -24.62 27.65 22.74
C PHE A 25 -26.04 28.18 23.06
N VAL A 26 -26.79 28.50 22.00
CA VAL A 26 -28.26 28.73 22.09
C VAL A 26 -28.93 27.39 21.82
N ALA A 27 -29.56 26.84 22.86
CA ALA A 27 -30.42 25.67 22.75
C ALA A 27 -31.84 26.10 22.30
N CYS A 28 -32.24 25.66 21.12
CA CYS A 28 -33.65 25.82 20.66
C CYS A 28 -34.43 24.54 21.03
N ALA A 29 -35.27 24.65 22.06
CA ALA A 29 -36.18 23.60 22.47
C ALA A 29 -37.51 23.74 21.66
N SER A 30 -37.82 22.78 20.80
CA SER A 30 -39.13 22.64 20.17
C SER A 30 -40.00 21.69 20.99
N GLN A 31 -41.09 22.22 21.54
CA GLN A 31 -42.10 21.48 22.25
C GLN A 31 -43.03 20.78 21.25
N SER A 32 -43.17 19.45 21.35
CA SER A 32 -44.20 18.67 20.69
C SER A 32 -45.34 18.38 21.67
N LYS A 33 -46.58 18.71 21.25
CA LYS A 33 -47.81 18.45 22.00
C LYS A 33 -48.19 16.96 21.98
N PRO A 34 -48.82 16.44 23.03
CA PRO A 34 -49.33 15.07 23.07
C PRO A 34 -50.64 14.93 22.27
N VAL A 35 -50.77 13.81 21.54
CA VAL A 35 -52.00 13.37 20.87
C VAL A 35 -52.58 12.27 21.75
N GLU A 36 -53.89 12.44 22.12
CA GLU A 36 -54.67 11.45 22.87
C GLU A 36 -55.08 10.25 21.99
N PRO A 37 -55.29 9.05 22.56
CA PRO A 37 -55.65 7.87 21.82
C PRO A 37 -57.19 7.71 21.68
N SER A 38 -57.67 7.50 20.45
CA SER A 38 -59.05 7.16 20.17
C SER A 38 -59.22 5.65 19.95
N GLY A 39 -60.11 5.08 20.74
CA GLY A 39 -61.06 4.01 20.55
C GLY A 39 -60.70 2.74 19.78
N VAL A 40 -60.61 1.66 20.56
CA VAL A 40 -60.51 0.27 20.09
C VAL A 40 -61.94 -0.28 19.95
N SER A 41 -62.21 -0.97 18.85
CA SER A 41 -63.35 -1.94 18.74
C SER A 41 -62.82 -3.31 18.29
N PRO A 42 -63.20 -4.41 18.88
CA PRO A 42 -62.66 -5.72 18.61
C PRO A 42 -63.37 -6.43 17.47
N ALA A 43 -62.64 -7.01 16.54
CA ALA A 43 -63.15 -7.94 15.55
C ALA A 43 -62.22 -9.11 15.28
N GLN A 44 -62.69 -10.27 15.71
CA GLN A 44 -62.61 -11.61 15.11
C GLN A 44 -61.23 -12.14 14.65
N GLN A 45 -60.79 -13.18 15.37
CA GLN A 45 -59.81 -14.16 14.89
C GLN A 45 -60.39 -15.02 13.75
N PRO A 46 -59.64 -15.31 12.72
CA PRO A 46 -59.75 -16.53 11.94
C PRO A 46 -58.70 -17.57 12.39
N ALA A 47 -59.10 -18.80 12.28
CA ALA A 47 -58.43 -20.01 12.69
C ALA A 47 -57.07 -20.27 11.94
N PRO A 48 -56.23 -21.19 12.47
CA PRO A 48 -54.90 -21.42 11.94
C PRO A 48 -54.96 -22.22 10.63
N SER A 49 -54.42 -21.69 9.55
CA SER A 49 -54.14 -22.44 8.35
C SER A 49 -52.65 -22.86 8.34
N SER A 50 -52.49 -24.17 8.27
CA SER A 50 -51.38 -24.98 7.79
C SER A 50 -50.01 -24.33 7.61
N SER A 51 -49.08 -24.82 8.41
CA SER A 51 -47.64 -24.96 8.15
C SER A 51 -47.30 -24.98 6.67
N ASP A 52 -46.66 -23.88 6.24
CA ASP A 52 -45.74 -23.92 5.12
C ASP A 52 -44.35 -23.70 5.74
N ASP A 53 -43.67 -24.82 5.97
CA ASP A 53 -42.24 -24.88 6.30
C ASP A 53 -41.44 -24.43 5.07
N THR A 54 -41.46 -23.14 4.83
CA THR A 54 -40.48 -22.53 3.93
C THR A 54 -39.20 -22.44 4.72
N ILE A 55 -38.35 -23.48 4.58
CA ILE A 55 -36.94 -23.44 4.93
C ILE A 55 -36.40 -22.12 4.34
N PRO A 56 -35.81 -21.24 5.14
CA PRO A 56 -35.18 -20.07 4.59
C PRO A 56 -34.14 -20.56 3.55
N GLN A 57 -34.40 -20.23 2.30
CA GLN A 57 -33.43 -20.43 1.25
C GLN A 57 -32.15 -19.77 1.77
N ASN A 58 -31.14 -20.61 1.97
CA ASN A 58 -29.78 -20.24 2.23
C ASN A 58 -29.42 -19.18 1.17
N VAL A 59 -29.44 -17.92 1.56
CA VAL A 59 -28.82 -16.85 0.77
C VAL A 59 -27.38 -17.31 0.67
N ALA A 60 -27.00 -17.80 -0.51
CA ALA A 60 -25.64 -18.18 -0.79
C ALA A 60 -24.80 -16.98 -0.34
N ALA A 61 -23.97 -17.17 0.66
CA ALA A 61 -23.02 -16.15 1.08
C ALA A 61 -22.33 -15.70 -0.20
N GLU A 62 -22.47 -14.44 -0.55
CA GLU A 62 -21.83 -13.91 -1.74
C GLU A 62 -20.35 -14.25 -1.60
N ASN A 63 -19.86 -15.12 -2.49
CA ASN A 63 -18.47 -15.55 -2.51
C ASN A 63 -17.61 -14.42 -3.11
N ILE A 64 -17.72 -13.23 -2.52
CA ILE A 64 -17.01 -12.02 -2.93
C ILE A 64 -16.08 -11.59 -1.79
N VAL A 65 -14.85 -11.28 -2.13
CA VAL A 65 -13.89 -10.60 -1.24
C VAL A 65 -13.62 -9.20 -1.76
N ARG A 66 -13.71 -8.18 -0.90
CA ARG A 66 -13.51 -6.78 -1.25
C ARG A 66 -12.15 -6.30 -0.76
N LEU A 67 -11.30 -5.83 -1.67
CA LEU A 67 -9.94 -5.41 -1.39
C LEU A 67 -9.74 -3.92 -1.65
N ALA A 68 -9.37 -3.18 -0.60
CA ALA A 68 -9.03 -1.76 -0.66
C ALA A 68 -7.54 -1.61 -1.00
N ASN A 69 -7.23 -1.14 -2.21
CA ASN A 69 -5.87 -1.00 -2.71
C ASN A 69 -5.44 0.47 -2.83
N GLY A 70 -4.15 0.69 -3.04
CA GLY A 70 -3.57 1.95 -3.48
C GLY A 70 -2.95 1.81 -4.87
N GLU A 71 -2.52 2.93 -5.44
CA GLU A 71 -1.79 2.97 -6.70
C GLU A 71 -0.32 2.60 -6.49
N TRP A 72 0.14 1.54 -7.13
CA TRP A 72 1.54 1.08 -7.14
C TRP A 72 1.83 0.22 -8.37
N PRO A 73 1.86 0.83 -9.56
CA PRO A 73 2.18 0.11 -10.80
C PRO A 73 3.59 -0.50 -10.76
N PRO A 74 3.79 -1.68 -11.35
CA PRO A 74 2.83 -2.49 -12.09
C PRO A 74 2.00 -3.45 -11.23
N TYR A 75 2.17 -3.45 -9.91
CA TYR A 75 1.56 -4.43 -9.01
C TYR A 75 0.07 -4.20 -8.79
N CYS A 76 -0.32 -2.95 -8.53
CA CYS A 76 -1.72 -2.54 -8.32
C CYS A 76 -1.98 -1.17 -8.93
N SER A 77 -3.03 -1.04 -9.76
CA SER A 77 -3.49 0.23 -10.29
C SER A 77 -4.89 0.10 -10.87
N GLU A 78 -5.74 1.10 -10.65
CA GLU A 78 -7.08 1.17 -11.24
C GLU A 78 -7.03 1.25 -12.78
N GLU A 79 -5.95 1.83 -13.33
CA GLU A 79 -5.78 2.07 -14.77
C GLU A 79 -5.20 0.88 -15.54
N LEU A 80 -4.60 -0.12 -14.85
CA LEU A 80 -3.94 -1.25 -15.50
C LEU A 80 -4.93 -2.37 -15.84
N GLU A 81 -4.64 -3.12 -16.89
CA GLU A 81 -5.34 -4.36 -17.20
C GLU A 81 -5.28 -5.31 -15.99
N HIS A 82 -6.39 -5.97 -15.67
CA HIS A 82 -6.55 -6.79 -14.47
C HIS A 82 -6.19 -6.08 -13.15
N TYR A 83 -6.21 -4.75 -13.11
CA TYR A 83 -5.79 -3.93 -11.96
C TYR A 83 -4.34 -4.13 -11.53
N GLY A 84 -3.47 -4.56 -12.47
CA GLY A 84 -2.06 -4.86 -12.25
C GLY A 84 -1.80 -6.31 -11.86
N ILE A 85 -0.50 -6.68 -11.90
CA ILE A 85 -0.08 -8.08 -11.79
C ILE A 85 -0.40 -8.71 -10.43
N GLY A 86 -0.25 -7.98 -9.34
CA GLY A 86 -0.59 -8.44 -7.99
C GLY A 86 -2.08 -8.73 -7.86
N SER A 87 -2.92 -7.83 -8.38
CA SER A 87 -4.37 -8.00 -8.42
C SER A 87 -4.79 -9.17 -9.31
N ARG A 88 -4.15 -9.34 -10.49
CA ARG A 88 -4.40 -10.48 -11.39
C ARG A 88 -4.15 -11.82 -10.72
N ILE A 89 -3.00 -11.98 -10.07
CA ILE A 89 -2.63 -13.21 -9.36
C ILE A 89 -3.66 -13.54 -8.29
N LEU A 90 -4.11 -12.54 -7.51
CA LEU A 90 -5.13 -12.75 -6.48
C LEU A 90 -6.48 -13.12 -7.06
N THR A 91 -6.94 -12.42 -8.09
CA THR A 91 -8.21 -12.70 -8.77
C THR A 91 -8.24 -14.14 -9.29
N GLU A 92 -7.17 -14.57 -9.97
CA GLU A 92 -7.07 -15.94 -10.49
C GLU A 92 -6.99 -16.99 -9.35
N ALA A 93 -6.22 -16.72 -8.29
CA ALA A 93 -6.12 -17.62 -7.15
C ALA A 93 -7.45 -17.81 -6.44
N PHE A 94 -8.19 -16.74 -6.19
CA PHE A 94 -9.53 -16.78 -5.59
C PHE A 94 -10.54 -17.44 -6.54
N ALA A 95 -10.50 -17.17 -7.84
CA ALA A 95 -11.39 -17.79 -8.84
C ALA A 95 -11.26 -19.31 -8.89
N LEU A 96 -10.05 -19.87 -8.69
CA LEU A 96 -9.84 -21.32 -8.56
C LEU A 96 -10.59 -21.94 -7.37
N GLU A 97 -10.97 -21.14 -6.39
CA GLU A 97 -11.71 -21.53 -5.20
C GLU A 97 -13.18 -21.06 -5.23
N GLY A 98 -13.64 -20.52 -6.36
CA GLY A 98 -15.00 -20.04 -6.56
C GLY A 98 -15.33 -18.74 -5.81
N ILE A 99 -14.31 -17.91 -5.53
CA ILE A 99 -14.43 -16.60 -4.90
C ILE A 99 -14.21 -15.52 -5.96
N GLU A 100 -15.07 -14.50 -5.98
CA GLU A 100 -14.93 -13.29 -6.79
C GLU A 100 -14.20 -12.21 -6.00
N VAL A 101 -13.44 -11.35 -6.68
CA VAL A 101 -12.70 -10.23 -6.05
C VAL A 101 -13.23 -8.91 -6.58
N GLU A 102 -13.60 -8.02 -5.66
CA GLU A 102 -13.94 -6.62 -5.92
C GLU A 102 -12.80 -5.73 -5.41
N TYR A 103 -12.33 -4.80 -6.27
CA TYR A 103 -11.27 -3.85 -5.91
C TYR A 103 -11.81 -2.44 -5.78
N GLY A 104 -11.31 -1.70 -4.77
CA GLY A 104 -11.46 -0.26 -4.64
C GLY A 104 -10.11 0.40 -4.45
N PHE A 105 -9.86 1.54 -5.12
CA PHE A 105 -8.57 2.23 -5.04
C PHE A 105 -8.68 3.50 -4.19
N PHE A 106 -7.77 3.61 -3.23
CA PHE A 106 -7.74 4.66 -2.22
C PHE A 106 -6.28 5.08 -1.95
N PRO A 107 -6.03 6.25 -1.36
CA PRO A 107 -4.73 6.52 -0.76
C PRO A 107 -4.34 5.41 0.23
N TRP A 108 -3.09 4.94 0.22
CA TRP A 108 -2.61 3.76 0.98
C TRP A 108 -3.00 3.78 2.47
N ILE A 109 -2.88 4.95 3.14
CA ILE A 109 -3.29 5.09 4.54
C ILE A 109 -4.78 4.79 4.72
N ARG A 110 -5.62 5.26 3.79
CA ARG A 110 -7.06 5.00 3.83
C ARG A 110 -7.38 3.53 3.52
N ALA A 111 -6.76 2.94 2.50
CA ALA A 111 -6.90 1.52 2.18
C ALA A 111 -6.58 0.63 3.39
N TYR A 112 -5.48 0.92 4.08
CA TYR A 112 -5.08 0.23 5.29
C TYR A 112 -6.13 0.36 6.42
N GLU A 113 -6.64 1.57 6.70
CA GLU A 113 -7.63 1.78 7.77
C GLU A 113 -8.99 1.16 7.42
N LEU A 114 -9.43 1.20 6.17
CA LEU A 114 -10.65 0.52 5.70
C LEU A 114 -10.58 -1.01 5.93
N ALA A 115 -9.44 -1.61 5.58
CA ALA A 115 -9.20 -3.03 5.85
C ALA A 115 -9.09 -3.31 7.36
N LYS A 116 -8.37 -2.47 8.13
CA LYS A 116 -8.18 -2.65 9.58
C LYS A 116 -9.48 -2.58 10.37
N THR A 117 -10.41 -1.75 9.97
CA THR A 117 -11.74 -1.63 10.59
C THR A 117 -12.70 -2.74 10.18
N GLY A 118 -12.44 -3.46 9.07
CA GLY A 118 -13.31 -4.46 8.48
C GLY A 118 -14.42 -3.86 7.63
N GLU A 119 -14.32 -2.59 7.25
CA GLU A 119 -15.20 -1.95 6.28
C GLU A 119 -14.94 -2.51 4.87
N TRP A 120 -13.68 -2.86 4.60
CA TRP A 120 -13.23 -3.71 3.51
C TRP A 120 -12.60 -4.99 4.06
N ASP A 121 -12.68 -6.09 3.32
CA ASP A 121 -12.20 -7.37 3.80
C ASP A 121 -10.68 -7.40 3.95
N GLY A 122 -9.97 -6.68 3.07
CA GLY A 122 -8.51 -6.64 3.10
C GLY A 122 -7.89 -5.62 2.18
N SER A 123 -6.58 -5.77 1.96
CA SER A 123 -5.76 -4.92 1.08
C SER A 123 -4.51 -5.66 0.58
N VAL A 124 -3.98 -5.26 -0.58
CA VAL A 124 -2.77 -5.84 -1.19
C VAL A 124 -2.00 -4.78 -1.99
N PRO A 125 -0.66 -4.86 -2.11
CA PRO A 125 0.26 -5.78 -1.44
C PRO A 125 0.81 -5.17 -0.14
N TRP A 126 1.18 -6.02 0.81
CA TRP A 126 1.72 -5.57 2.09
C TRP A 126 2.87 -6.44 2.58
N LEU A 127 3.88 -5.79 3.16
CA LEU A 127 4.91 -6.47 3.95
C LEU A 127 4.33 -6.95 5.27
N LYS A 128 4.78 -8.14 5.71
CA LYS A 128 4.45 -8.68 7.00
C LYS A 128 5.26 -7.97 8.10
N THR A 129 4.57 -7.40 9.10
CA THR A 129 5.18 -6.82 10.30
C THR A 129 4.41 -7.24 11.56
N PRO A 130 5.09 -7.31 12.73
CA PRO A 130 4.44 -7.69 14.00
C PRO A 130 3.23 -6.81 14.35
N GLU A 131 3.31 -5.50 14.08
CA GLU A 131 2.23 -4.55 14.38
C GLU A 131 0.99 -4.84 13.53
N ARG A 132 1.19 -5.22 12.27
CA ARG A 132 0.09 -5.54 11.36
C ARG A 132 -0.53 -6.89 11.65
N GLU A 133 0.24 -7.88 12.11
CA GLU A 133 -0.26 -9.22 12.48
C GLU A 133 -1.32 -9.19 13.59
N ILE A 134 -1.33 -8.14 14.42
CA ILE A 134 -2.36 -7.92 15.44
C ILE A 134 -3.74 -7.73 14.83
N HIS A 135 -3.79 -7.11 13.65
CA HIS A 135 -5.03 -6.69 13.00
C HIS A 135 -5.44 -7.57 11.81
N PHE A 136 -4.47 -8.29 11.22
CA PHE A 136 -4.68 -8.99 9.96
C PHE A 136 -4.23 -10.45 9.97
N TYR A 137 -4.90 -11.25 9.18
CA TYR A 137 -4.39 -12.51 8.64
C TYR A 137 -3.53 -12.19 7.41
N TYR A 138 -2.49 -12.97 7.19
CA TYR A 138 -1.60 -12.85 6.03
C TYR A 138 -1.72 -14.06 5.14
N SER A 139 -1.73 -13.84 3.82
CA SER A 139 -1.56 -14.92 2.85
C SER A 139 -0.10 -15.39 2.81
N ASP A 140 0.13 -16.50 2.11
CA ASP A 140 1.44 -16.79 1.54
C ASP A 140 1.86 -15.65 0.61
N PRO A 141 3.18 -15.45 0.37
CA PRO A 141 3.66 -14.42 -0.54
C PRO A 141 2.99 -14.54 -1.92
N ILE A 142 2.55 -13.42 -2.48
CA ILE A 142 1.94 -13.36 -3.82
C ILE A 142 3.04 -13.16 -4.85
N ILE A 143 3.91 -12.18 -4.57
CA ILE A 143 5.06 -11.75 -5.37
C ILE A 143 6.20 -11.38 -4.44
N ASN A 144 7.42 -11.32 -4.98
CA ASN A 144 8.56 -10.70 -4.33
C ASN A 144 8.75 -9.29 -4.88
N CYS A 145 9.24 -8.40 -4.01
CA CYS A 145 9.61 -7.05 -4.32
C CYS A 145 11.13 -6.94 -4.16
N ASP A 146 11.83 -6.69 -5.26
CA ASP A 146 13.29 -6.68 -5.30
C ASP A 146 13.79 -5.22 -5.28
N PHE A 147 14.14 -4.69 -4.11
CA PHE A 147 14.71 -3.36 -4.00
C PHE A 147 16.16 -3.37 -4.42
N VAL A 148 16.46 -2.63 -5.50
CA VAL A 148 17.78 -2.54 -6.12
C VAL A 148 18.33 -1.13 -6.09
N PHE A 149 19.63 -0.98 -6.25
CA PHE A 149 20.25 0.32 -6.50
C PHE A 149 20.21 0.64 -7.99
N TRP A 150 19.46 1.67 -8.35
CA TRP A 150 19.44 2.28 -9.68
C TRP A 150 20.57 3.27 -9.81
N HIS A 151 21.24 3.30 -10.96
CA HIS A 151 22.34 4.21 -11.24
C HIS A 151 22.49 4.49 -12.74
N LEU A 152 23.30 5.48 -13.10
CA LEU A 152 23.70 5.70 -14.49
C LEU A 152 24.61 4.56 -14.97
N LYS A 153 24.43 4.08 -16.22
CA LYS A 153 25.31 3.05 -16.82
C LYS A 153 26.79 3.43 -16.85
N GLY A 154 27.08 4.74 -16.88
CA GLY A 154 28.45 5.24 -16.85
C GLY A 154 29.06 5.39 -15.47
N PHE A 155 28.31 5.11 -14.41
CA PHE A 155 28.79 5.10 -13.04
C PHE A 155 29.32 3.70 -12.71
N ASP A 156 30.62 3.60 -12.43
CA ASP A 156 31.26 2.33 -12.05
C ASP A 156 30.88 2.01 -10.59
N PHE A 157 29.92 1.10 -10.43
CA PHE A 157 29.34 0.75 -9.14
C PHE A 157 29.20 -0.76 -9.01
N ASP A 158 29.76 -1.28 -7.93
CA ASP A 158 29.60 -2.65 -7.47
C ASP A 158 29.46 -2.64 -5.95
N TRP A 159 28.72 -3.59 -5.38
CA TRP A 159 28.52 -3.69 -3.95
C TRP A 159 28.09 -5.09 -3.55
N ASP A 160 28.57 -5.52 -2.40
CA ASP A 160 28.19 -6.74 -1.70
C ASP A 160 27.74 -6.43 -0.27
N THR A 161 28.26 -5.37 0.33
CA THR A 161 28.01 -4.98 1.72
C THR A 161 27.73 -3.49 1.84
N ILE A 162 27.15 -3.08 2.96
CA ILE A 162 26.81 -1.65 3.24
C ILE A 162 28.08 -0.78 3.27
N GLU A 163 29.23 -1.34 3.60
CA GLU A 163 30.52 -0.65 3.61
C GLU A 163 30.95 -0.19 2.22
N ASP A 164 30.51 -0.87 1.16
CA ASP A 164 30.80 -0.50 -0.24
C ASP A 164 30.07 0.76 -0.69
N LEU A 165 29.06 1.21 0.08
CA LEU A 165 28.33 2.46 -0.16
C LEU A 165 29.07 3.70 0.34
N HIS A 166 30.33 3.56 0.81
CA HIS A 166 31.10 4.68 1.33
C HIS A 166 31.36 5.74 0.26
N GLY A 167 31.02 6.98 0.57
CA GLY A 167 31.29 8.15 -0.28
C GLY A 167 30.29 8.39 -1.39
N VAL A 168 29.23 7.56 -1.51
CA VAL A 168 28.15 7.77 -2.49
C VAL A 168 27.01 8.64 -1.92
N THR A 169 26.31 9.31 -2.82
CA THR A 169 25.07 10.03 -2.52
C THR A 169 23.88 9.20 -2.97
N ILE A 170 23.04 8.79 -2.03
CA ILE A 170 21.87 7.93 -2.27
C ILE A 170 20.60 8.76 -2.22
N GLY A 171 19.79 8.70 -3.28
CA GLY A 171 18.42 9.19 -3.26
C GLY A 171 17.49 8.21 -2.56
N ALA A 172 16.63 8.71 -1.69
CA ALA A 172 15.67 7.90 -0.95
C ALA A 172 14.31 8.60 -0.88
N THR A 173 13.24 7.82 -0.89
CA THR A 173 11.87 8.33 -0.79
C THR A 173 11.34 8.09 0.63
N ARG A 174 10.75 9.12 1.24
CA ARG A 174 10.20 9.03 2.60
C ARG A 174 9.00 8.08 2.64
N GLY A 175 8.85 7.40 3.77
CA GLY A 175 7.77 6.44 4.01
C GLY A 175 8.05 5.01 3.53
N TYR A 176 9.20 4.77 2.90
CA TYR A 176 9.63 3.41 2.55
C TYR A 176 10.27 2.70 3.76
N PHE A 177 10.32 1.37 3.70
CA PHE A 177 10.85 0.51 4.76
C PHE A 177 12.34 0.77 5.10
N TYR A 178 13.10 1.28 4.16
CA TYR A 178 14.54 1.55 4.33
C TYR A 178 14.83 2.86 5.07
N GLU A 179 13.82 3.66 5.41
CA GLU A 179 14.01 4.99 6.01
C GLU A 179 14.83 4.92 7.30
N GLU A 180 14.51 4.00 8.22
CA GLU A 180 15.26 3.83 9.47
C GLU A 180 16.70 3.37 9.23
N MET A 181 16.91 2.43 8.29
CA MET A 181 18.23 1.92 7.94
C MET A 181 19.11 3.03 7.37
N PHE A 182 18.60 3.79 6.42
CA PHE A 182 19.37 4.87 5.79
C PHE A 182 19.58 6.06 6.72
N THR A 183 18.67 6.37 7.61
CA THR A 183 18.88 7.37 8.64
C THR A 183 20.06 7.00 9.53
N LYS A 184 20.13 5.73 9.98
CA LYS A 184 21.27 5.24 10.78
C LYS A 184 22.57 5.26 9.99
N LEU A 185 22.53 4.91 8.72
CA LEU A 185 23.72 4.91 7.84
C LEU A 185 24.24 6.34 7.62
N GLU A 186 23.36 7.31 7.43
CA GLU A 186 23.70 8.74 7.32
C GLU A 186 24.35 9.27 8.60
N GLU A 187 23.90 8.85 9.79
CA GLU A 187 24.49 9.22 11.08
C GLU A 187 25.95 8.78 11.22
N THR A 188 26.39 7.74 10.49
CA THR A 188 27.80 7.33 10.46
C THR A 188 28.71 8.30 9.70
N GLY A 189 28.12 9.16 8.87
CA GLY A 189 28.86 10.07 7.97
C GLY A 189 29.55 9.36 6.79
N GLN A 190 29.26 8.09 6.54
CA GLN A 190 29.86 7.31 5.45
C GLN A 190 29.15 7.52 4.12
N VAL A 191 27.83 7.83 4.14
CA VAL A 191 27.02 8.11 2.97
C VAL A 191 26.30 9.44 3.14
N SER A 192 25.83 10.01 2.03
CA SER A 192 24.90 11.14 2.01
C SER A 192 23.55 10.68 1.50
N ILE A 193 22.45 10.98 2.21
CA ILE A 193 21.11 10.60 1.79
C ILE A 193 20.32 11.84 1.38
N GLU A 194 19.84 11.88 0.14
CA GLU A 194 18.92 12.92 -0.33
C GLU A 194 17.48 12.44 -0.28
N TRP A 195 16.76 12.88 0.73
CA TRP A 195 15.36 12.54 0.96
C TRP A 195 14.41 13.36 0.11
N VAL A 196 13.49 12.68 -0.58
CA VAL A 196 12.37 13.29 -1.33
C VAL A 196 11.05 12.63 -0.96
N SER A 197 9.93 13.20 -1.42
CA SER A 197 8.59 12.63 -1.28
C SER A 197 8.02 12.07 -2.60
N SER A 198 8.81 12.08 -3.67
CA SER A 198 8.41 11.62 -5.00
C SER A 198 9.52 10.78 -5.63
N ASP A 199 9.17 9.56 -6.02
CA ASP A 199 10.09 8.61 -6.67
C ASP A 199 10.61 9.15 -8.02
N VAL A 200 9.75 9.79 -8.81
CA VAL A 200 10.14 10.41 -10.09
C VAL A 200 11.29 11.40 -9.90
N SER A 201 11.24 12.19 -8.82
CA SER A 201 12.30 13.16 -8.52
C SER A 201 13.67 12.52 -8.27
N ASN A 202 13.72 11.28 -7.77
CA ASN A 202 14.99 10.57 -7.60
C ASN A 202 15.57 10.14 -8.96
N PHE A 203 14.76 9.66 -9.89
CA PHE A 203 15.23 9.37 -11.26
C PHE A 203 15.69 10.63 -11.99
N GLU A 204 14.99 11.78 -11.82
CA GLU A 204 15.46 13.06 -12.34
C GLU A 204 16.82 13.47 -11.77
N LYS A 205 17.05 13.24 -10.47
CA LYS A 205 18.34 13.52 -9.82
C LYS A 205 19.46 12.61 -10.34
N LEU A 206 19.17 11.29 -10.54
CA LEU A 206 20.14 10.37 -11.16
C LEU A 206 20.57 10.85 -12.54
N LEU A 207 19.59 11.16 -13.41
CA LEU A 207 19.85 11.62 -14.78
C LEU A 207 20.66 12.93 -14.82
N ASN A 208 20.49 13.77 -13.80
CA ASN A 208 21.23 15.04 -13.68
C ASN A 208 22.54 14.92 -12.88
N GLY A 209 22.95 13.72 -12.47
CA GLY A 209 24.16 13.48 -11.69
C GLY A 209 24.19 14.17 -10.31
N ARG A 210 23.02 14.37 -9.71
CA ARG A 210 22.90 14.96 -8.37
C ARG A 210 22.99 13.94 -7.26
N ILE A 211 22.61 12.68 -7.56
CA ILE A 211 22.79 11.50 -6.72
C ILE A 211 23.46 10.43 -7.55
N ASP A 212 24.19 9.53 -6.88
CA ASP A 212 24.90 8.43 -7.51
C ASP A 212 24.03 7.19 -7.63
N LEU A 213 23.22 6.93 -6.59
CA LEU A 213 22.35 5.77 -6.46
C LEU A 213 20.92 6.19 -6.08
N TYR A 214 19.94 5.38 -6.49
CA TYR A 214 18.57 5.48 -6.02
C TYR A 214 18.04 4.09 -5.69
N VAL A 215 17.41 3.93 -4.52
CA VAL A 215 16.80 2.66 -4.09
C VAL A 215 15.33 2.63 -4.43
N GLN A 216 14.99 1.70 -5.32
CA GLN A 216 13.59 1.44 -5.69
C GLN A 216 13.42 -0.03 -6.07
N ASP A 217 12.21 -0.56 -5.88
CA ASP A 217 11.82 -1.84 -6.46
C ASP A 217 12.08 -1.85 -7.97
N MET A 218 12.61 -2.97 -8.47
CA MET A 218 13.03 -3.10 -9.86
C MET A 218 11.85 -2.88 -10.82
N GLN A 219 10.72 -3.53 -10.59
CA GLN A 219 9.55 -3.47 -11.48
C GLN A 219 8.88 -2.11 -11.43
N VAL A 220 8.73 -1.54 -10.22
CA VAL A 220 8.18 -0.19 -10.02
C VAL A 220 9.07 0.84 -10.71
N GLY A 221 10.39 0.67 -10.59
CA GLY A 221 11.36 1.55 -11.26
C GLY A 221 11.22 1.50 -12.79
N VAL A 222 11.12 0.31 -13.38
CA VAL A 222 10.91 0.14 -14.84
C VAL A 222 9.60 0.81 -15.26
N SER A 223 8.48 0.48 -14.62
CA SER A 223 7.16 1.05 -14.93
C SER A 223 7.14 2.58 -14.81
N MET A 224 7.78 3.11 -13.77
CA MET A 224 7.88 4.56 -13.57
C MET A 224 8.71 5.25 -14.64
N LEU A 225 9.84 4.65 -15.04
CA LEU A 225 10.69 5.18 -16.10
C LEU A 225 9.93 5.24 -17.44
N GLN A 226 9.22 4.18 -17.80
CA GLN A 226 8.44 4.14 -19.03
C GLN A 226 7.30 5.18 -19.06
N LYS A 227 6.64 5.40 -17.93
CA LYS A 227 5.52 6.35 -17.82
C LYS A 227 5.98 7.80 -17.86
N ASN A 228 7.17 8.14 -17.34
CA ASN A 228 7.53 9.53 -17.03
C ASN A 228 8.77 10.06 -17.76
N PHE A 229 9.54 9.19 -18.44
CA PHE A 229 10.82 9.58 -19.04
C PHE A 229 10.91 9.21 -20.53
N THR A 230 11.79 9.92 -21.25
CA THR A 230 12.02 9.62 -22.68
C THR A 230 12.87 8.36 -22.85
N PRO A 231 12.77 7.66 -24.00
CA PRO A 231 13.59 6.49 -24.31
C PRO A 231 15.10 6.75 -24.16
N GLU A 232 15.57 7.96 -24.54
CA GLU A 232 16.98 8.34 -24.40
C GLU A 232 17.40 8.43 -22.93
N GLY A 233 16.55 8.99 -22.07
CA GLY A 233 16.78 9.06 -20.62
C GLY A 233 16.82 7.66 -19.98
N ILE A 234 15.86 6.80 -20.36
CA ILE A 234 15.78 5.42 -19.86
C ILE A 234 17.05 4.64 -20.23
N GLN A 235 17.54 4.79 -21.46
CA GLN A 235 18.75 4.08 -21.93
C GLN A 235 20.00 4.43 -21.13
N LEU A 236 20.06 5.56 -20.44
CA LEU A 236 21.20 5.95 -19.58
C LEU A 236 21.18 5.25 -18.21
N LEU A 237 20.06 4.71 -17.80
CA LEU A 237 19.86 4.12 -16.49
C LEU A 237 20.01 2.59 -16.52
N THR A 238 20.44 2.04 -15.41
CA THR A 238 20.47 0.61 -15.12
C THR A 238 20.30 0.41 -13.61
N TYR A 239 20.24 -0.83 -13.17
CA TYR A 239 20.23 -1.18 -11.75
C TYR A 239 21.25 -2.28 -11.49
N HIS A 240 21.74 -2.34 -10.25
CA HIS A 240 22.63 -3.39 -9.80
C HIS A 240 21.85 -4.71 -9.62
N PRO A 241 22.36 -5.86 -10.13
CA PRO A 241 21.64 -7.13 -10.08
C PRO A 241 21.51 -7.72 -8.66
N ASN A 242 22.44 -7.37 -7.74
CA ASN A 242 22.36 -7.79 -6.35
C ASN A 242 21.39 -6.86 -5.60
N PRO A 243 20.22 -7.36 -5.13
CA PRO A 243 19.23 -6.52 -4.47
C PRO A 243 19.69 -6.13 -3.06
N LEU A 244 19.39 -4.90 -2.64
CA LEU A 244 19.54 -4.47 -1.26
C LEU A 244 18.67 -5.33 -0.32
N ARG A 245 17.48 -5.70 -0.80
CA ARG A 245 16.50 -6.48 -0.07
C ARG A 245 15.48 -7.11 -1.01
N VAL A 246 15.09 -8.34 -0.69
CA VAL A 246 13.96 -9.03 -1.33
C VAL A 246 12.85 -9.18 -0.30
N ASP A 247 11.70 -8.57 -0.56
CA ASP A 247 10.57 -8.57 0.34
C ASP A 247 9.39 -9.38 -0.22
N PRO A 248 8.92 -10.40 0.50
CA PRO A 248 7.70 -11.10 0.12
C PRO A 248 6.49 -10.23 0.43
N LEU A 249 5.68 -9.95 -0.60
CA LEU A 249 4.45 -9.18 -0.48
C LEU A 249 3.24 -10.11 -0.41
N CYS A 250 2.36 -9.83 0.56
CA CYS A 250 1.21 -10.65 0.89
C CYS A 250 -0.10 -9.86 0.77
N LEU A 251 -1.22 -10.57 0.62
CA LEU A 251 -2.53 -10.04 0.97
C LEU A 251 -2.67 -9.99 2.48
N ILE A 252 -3.28 -8.92 2.99
CA ILE A 252 -3.77 -8.82 4.37
C ILE A 252 -5.30 -8.85 4.38
N LEU A 253 -5.89 -9.70 5.22
CA LEU A 253 -7.33 -9.76 5.48
C LEU A 253 -7.63 -9.43 6.93
N SER A 254 -8.63 -8.59 7.15
CA SER A 254 -9.04 -8.10 8.47
C SER A 254 -9.44 -9.21 9.43
N ARG A 255 -8.92 -9.19 10.66
CA ARG A 255 -9.40 -10.06 11.75
C ARG A 255 -10.77 -9.65 12.30
N LYS A 256 -11.34 -8.53 11.84
CA LYS A 256 -12.69 -8.08 12.20
C LYS A 256 -13.79 -8.77 11.38
N VAL A 257 -13.44 -9.34 10.24
CA VAL A 257 -14.36 -10.05 9.34
C VAL A 257 -14.20 -11.56 9.59
N VAL A 258 -15.24 -12.21 10.05
CA VAL A 258 -15.23 -13.62 10.50
C VAL A 258 -14.80 -14.58 9.39
N GLU A 259 -15.27 -14.35 8.15
CA GLU A 259 -14.97 -15.21 6.99
C GLU A 259 -13.50 -15.16 6.53
N ASN A 260 -12.75 -14.16 6.93
CA ASN A 260 -11.41 -13.90 6.42
C ASN A 260 -10.39 -14.98 6.78
N GLU A 261 -10.55 -15.69 7.91
CA GLU A 261 -9.67 -16.82 8.25
C GLU A 261 -9.84 -17.98 7.25
N ARG A 262 -11.08 -18.23 6.82
CA ARG A 262 -11.37 -19.19 5.75
C ARG A 262 -10.82 -18.72 4.40
N LEU A 263 -11.02 -17.44 4.07
CA LEU A 263 -10.57 -16.87 2.80
C LEU A 263 -9.06 -16.92 2.62
N ILE A 264 -8.27 -16.69 3.66
CA ILE A 264 -6.80 -16.86 3.60
C ILE A 264 -6.42 -18.31 3.26
N THR A 265 -7.09 -19.29 3.87
CA THR A 265 -6.81 -20.70 3.59
C THR A 265 -7.13 -21.06 2.13
N LEU A 266 -8.26 -20.57 1.62
CA LEU A 266 -8.65 -20.76 0.23
C LEU A 266 -7.67 -20.10 -0.73
N LEU A 267 -7.30 -18.85 -0.46
CA LEU A 267 -6.32 -18.12 -1.26
C LEU A 267 -4.99 -18.84 -1.35
N ASN A 268 -4.43 -19.27 -0.21
CA ASN A 268 -3.13 -19.98 -0.19
C ASN A 268 -3.17 -21.24 -1.04
N ARG A 269 -4.29 -21.98 -1.02
CA ARG A 269 -4.50 -23.14 -1.90
C ARG A 269 -4.54 -22.74 -3.37
N GLY A 270 -5.24 -21.66 -3.71
CA GLY A 270 -5.28 -21.11 -5.08
C GLY A 270 -3.90 -20.64 -5.54
N LEU A 271 -3.16 -19.92 -4.69
CA LEU A 271 -1.78 -19.49 -4.97
C LEU A 271 -0.84 -20.68 -5.21
N GLN A 272 -0.94 -21.72 -4.41
CA GLN A 272 -0.15 -22.94 -4.60
C GLN A 272 -0.43 -23.56 -5.99
N ARG A 273 -1.70 -23.68 -6.37
CA ARG A 273 -2.08 -24.23 -7.69
C ARG A 273 -1.58 -23.37 -8.84
N LEU A 274 -1.61 -22.06 -8.71
CA LEU A 274 -1.05 -21.14 -9.73
C LEU A 274 0.46 -21.29 -9.85
N ARG A 275 1.20 -21.44 -8.74
CA ARG A 275 2.65 -21.69 -8.75
C ARG A 275 2.97 -23.02 -9.43
N GLU A 276 2.30 -24.10 -9.02
CA GLU A 276 2.50 -25.44 -9.60
C GLU A 276 2.22 -25.49 -11.10
N SER A 277 1.33 -24.65 -11.61
CA SER A 277 1.02 -24.53 -13.04
C SER A 277 1.96 -23.61 -13.82
N GLY A 278 2.90 -22.91 -13.16
CA GLY A 278 3.78 -21.92 -13.78
C GLY A 278 3.09 -20.60 -14.19
N LYS A 279 1.81 -20.42 -13.86
CA LYS A 279 1.06 -19.23 -14.29
C LYS A 279 1.55 -17.94 -13.63
N ILE A 280 2.02 -17.99 -12.38
CA ILE A 280 2.56 -16.79 -11.73
C ILE A 280 3.79 -16.30 -12.49
N ASP A 281 4.73 -17.18 -12.84
CA ASP A 281 5.92 -16.83 -13.60
C ASP A 281 5.57 -16.27 -14.98
N MET A 282 4.54 -16.85 -15.61
CA MET A 282 4.02 -16.37 -16.90
C MET A 282 3.47 -14.94 -16.77
N TYR A 283 2.65 -14.64 -15.76
CA TYR A 283 2.09 -13.29 -15.54
C TYR A 283 3.18 -12.27 -15.23
N LEU A 284 4.21 -12.66 -14.46
CA LEU A 284 5.36 -11.80 -14.18
C LEU A 284 6.14 -11.51 -15.48
N ALA A 285 6.35 -12.51 -16.33
CA ALA A 285 7.03 -12.36 -17.60
C ALA A 285 6.23 -11.49 -18.60
N GLU A 286 4.90 -11.66 -18.66
CA GLU A 286 4.02 -10.82 -19.48
C GLU A 286 4.10 -9.34 -19.06
N ALA A 287 4.04 -9.06 -17.76
CA ALA A 287 4.13 -7.68 -17.26
C ALA A 287 5.46 -7.00 -17.62
N ILE A 288 6.57 -7.76 -17.67
CA ILE A 288 7.88 -7.25 -18.11
C ILE A 288 7.93 -7.15 -19.64
N GLY A 289 7.32 -8.11 -20.37
CA GLY A 289 7.37 -8.21 -21.83
C GLY A 289 6.42 -7.23 -22.54
N ASP A 290 5.21 -7.04 -22.04
CA ASP A 290 4.25 -6.05 -22.59
C ASP A 290 4.76 -4.60 -22.45
N GLU A 291 5.62 -4.36 -21.49
CA GLU A 291 6.29 -3.08 -21.31
C GLU A 291 7.42 -2.86 -22.32
N GLN A 292 8.02 -3.94 -22.87
CA GLN A 292 9.05 -3.85 -23.92
C GLN A 292 8.50 -3.83 -25.36
N GLY A 293 7.23 -4.17 -25.57
CA GLY A 293 6.60 -4.35 -26.87
C GLY A 293 5.75 -3.16 -27.37
N LYS A 294 5.63 -2.09 -26.60
CA LYS A 294 4.94 -0.85 -27.02
C LYS A 294 5.93 0.16 -27.58
N GLU A 295 6.68 -0.24 -28.64
CA GLU A 295 7.38 0.68 -29.54
C GLU A 295 6.44 1.23 -30.63
#